data_0ffc72f66874131febb6a2ae554670a4
#
_entry.id   0ffc72f66874131febb6a2ae554670a4
#
_cell.length_a   1.000
_cell.length_b   1.000
_cell.length_c   1.000
_cell.angle_alpha   90.00
_cell.angle_beta   90.00
_cell.angle_gamma   90.00
#
_symmetry.space_group_name_H-M   'P 1'
#
loop_
_entity.id
_entity.type
_entity.pdbx_description
1 polymer ?
#
loop_
_entity_poly.entity_id
_entity_poly.type
_entity_poly.pdbx_seq_one_letter_code
_entity_poly.pdbx_strand_id
1 'polypeptide(L)'
;MASNTTYGDWMRPIAGGIRNIGRPLTLAGLGVLVVTLMLSMVNVVAAIVTAAVGIGAITVLAIRDREHRNVLDRTVERRTWLAESRKGRALYRSGMLAPVESGQCRLPGILSKVSLVEANDGFGERFTLVRHGHTGEYSLPFACQPQGAGLADDDVEDAYVASWAGLLEALGSEAGVTQLAVTVDTSPDSGVRFRRNLTRRTVADAPELAARAMAQIMDLYASGGASSSVVLTLTFRYVDARTGRFLEPDDAARRIGQLVPGLIRRIADAGGGTARMLTIDEISRMVRVAYDPAAQDTLERDGERPWIAWEDAGPVACETGWDHYRHDSGVSRTWEMCDPPKSNVTSSTLTRLLGPLADCDRKRVTVIFHILPPDRTAFMAEQNRQRAANQVSQERRASIGAMSQVNKANRQAIETNRGAVIVFFGLLVTATVRAGEGEAIRLDAATHAVEGAAGSARIDLRPCYGAQDSAFAASLPLGLNLRNYTPPSVFNQLS
;
A
#
# COMPACT_ATOMS: atom_id res chain seq x y z
N MET A 1 -24.28 26.51 -8.97
CA MET A 1 -24.04 25.28 -8.16
C MET A 1 -23.07 24.45 -8.97
N ALA A 2 -21.79 24.44 -8.58
CA ALA A 2 -20.80 23.58 -9.19
C ALA A 2 -21.26 22.12 -9.02
N SER A 3 -21.36 21.38 -10.11
CA SER A 3 -21.63 19.95 -10.07
C SER A 3 -20.37 19.27 -9.59
N ASN A 4 -20.28 18.99 -8.28
CA ASN A 4 -19.18 18.16 -7.78
C ASN A 4 -19.20 16.83 -8.52
N THR A 5 -18.27 16.64 -9.44
CA THR A 5 -18.12 15.37 -10.15
C THR A 5 -17.83 14.28 -9.13
N THR A 6 -18.61 13.22 -9.17
CA THR A 6 -18.48 12.11 -8.23
C THR A 6 -17.86 10.90 -8.93
N TYR A 7 -16.89 10.29 -8.28
CA TYR A 7 -16.22 9.09 -8.71
C TYR A 7 -16.70 7.91 -7.88
N GLY A 8 -16.72 6.71 -8.45
CA GLY A 8 -17.21 5.54 -7.75
C GLY A 8 -17.32 4.34 -8.69
N ASP A 9 -18.34 3.53 -8.49
CA ASP A 9 -18.62 2.33 -9.29
C ASP A 9 -17.60 1.19 -9.13
N TRP A 10 -16.85 1.17 -8.01
CA TRP A 10 -16.00 0.01 -7.71
C TRP A 10 -16.84 -1.26 -7.66
N MET A 11 -16.32 -2.30 -8.31
CA MET A 11 -16.87 -3.63 -8.18
C MET A 11 -16.23 -4.32 -6.97
N ARG A 12 -17.06 -4.81 -6.06
CA ARG A 12 -16.59 -5.70 -5.00
C ARG A 12 -16.33 -7.07 -5.58
N PRO A 13 -15.24 -7.75 -5.21
CA PRO A 13 -15.04 -9.14 -5.59
C PRO A 13 -16.23 -9.98 -5.10
N ILE A 14 -16.92 -10.65 -6.03
CA ILE A 14 -18.01 -11.56 -5.68
C ILE A 14 -17.37 -12.90 -5.35
N ALA A 15 -17.50 -13.34 -4.09
CA ALA A 15 -17.00 -14.66 -3.69
C ALA A 15 -17.77 -15.73 -4.47
N GLY A 16 -17.05 -16.71 -5.04
CA GLY A 16 -17.69 -17.85 -5.69
C GLY A 16 -18.35 -18.75 -4.64
N GLY A 17 -19.38 -19.52 -5.06
CA GLY A 17 -20.07 -20.46 -4.17
C GLY A 17 -21.57 -20.16 -4.06
N ILE A 18 -22.31 -21.01 -3.32
CA ILE A 18 -23.75 -20.83 -3.08
C ILE A 18 -23.94 -19.67 -2.10
N ARG A 19 -24.81 -18.71 -2.44
CA ARG A 19 -25.14 -17.53 -1.61
C ARG A 19 -23.92 -16.70 -1.17
N ASN A 20 -22.86 -16.64 -1.99
CA ASN A 20 -21.66 -15.81 -1.69
C ASN A 20 -20.86 -16.26 -0.45
N ILE A 21 -21.02 -17.53 0.00
CA ILE A 21 -20.37 -18.07 1.19
C ILE A 21 -18.90 -18.45 0.92
N GLY A 22 -18.50 -18.51 -0.34
CA GLY A 22 -17.18 -18.98 -0.75
C GLY A 22 -17.16 -20.45 -1.15
N ARG A 23 -16.34 -20.79 -2.15
CA ARG A 23 -16.23 -22.16 -2.66
C ARG A 23 -15.81 -23.19 -1.59
N PRO A 24 -14.83 -22.93 -0.73
CA PRO A 24 -14.39 -23.91 0.26
C PRO A 24 -15.48 -24.25 1.29
N LEU A 25 -16.25 -23.26 1.77
CA LEU A 25 -17.35 -23.53 2.68
C LEU A 25 -18.52 -24.26 1.98
N THR A 26 -18.75 -23.95 0.71
CA THR A 26 -19.75 -24.65 -0.10
C THR A 26 -19.38 -26.13 -0.29
N LEU A 27 -18.11 -26.42 -0.58
CA LEU A 27 -17.59 -27.79 -0.69
C LEU A 27 -17.64 -28.54 0.66
N ALA A 28 -17.27 -27.86 1.75
CA ALA A 28 -17.40 -28.41 3.10
C ALA A 28 -18.87 -28.74 3.45
N GLY A 29 -19.80 -27.86 3.09
CA GLY A 29 -21.25 -28.07 3.25
C GLY A 29 -21.75 -29.28 2.45
N LEU A 30 -21.30 -29.42 1.20
CA LEU A 30 -21.60 -30.59 0.39
C LEU A 30 -21.02 -31.87 0.99
N GLY A 31 -19.78 -31.81 1.52
CA GLY A 31 -19.15 -32.94 2.21
C GLY A 31 -19.94 -33.37 3.47
N VAL A 32 -20.35 -32.40 4.30
CA VAL A 32 -21.20 -32.69 5.47
C VAL A 32 -22.54 -33.33 5.05
N LEU A 33 -23.16 -32.82 3.96
CA LEU A 33 -24.41 -33.37 3.44
C LEU A 33 -24.22 -34.85 2.98
N VAL A 34 -23.16 -35.14 2.24
CA VAL A 34 -22.86 -36.52 1.76
C VAL A 34 -22.60 -37.46 2.94
N VAL A 35 -21.78 -37.04 3.93
CA VAL A 35 -21.51 -37.83 5.14
C VAL A 35 -22.78 -38.09 5.94
N THR A 36 -23.62 -37.08 6.11
CA THR A 36 -24.91 -37.20 6.80
C THR A 36 -25.85 -38.18 6.09
N LEU A 37 -25.90 -38.13 4.76
CA LEU A 37 -26.72 -39.02 3.94
C LEU A 37 -26.22 -40.48 4.05
N MET A 38 -24.91 -40.72 4.03
CA MET A 38 -24.33 -42.06 4.24
C MET A 38 -24.61 -42.60 5.64
N LEU A 39 -24.45 -41.77 6.67
CA LEU A 39 -24.74 -42.15 8.05
C LEU A 39 -26.24 -42.42 8.29
N SER A 40 -27.11 -41.75 7.57
CA SER A 40 -28.59 -41.96 7.71
C SER A 40 -29.00 -43.38 7.29
N MET A 41 -28.24 -44.04 6.43
CA MET A 41 -28.48 -45.43 6.03
C MET A 41 -28.05 -46.44 7.10
N VAL A 42 -27.17 -46.05 8.04
CA VAL A 42 -26.63 -46.93 9.06
C VAL A 42 -27.25 -46.60 10.45
N ASN A 43 -27.28 -45.31 10.80
CA ASN A 43 -27.80 -44.85 12.08
C ASN A 43 -28.35 -43.42 11.98
N VAL A 44 -29.66 -43.29 12.10
CA VAL A 44 -30.36 -42.02 11.99
C VAL A 44 -29.95 -41.02 13.05
N VAL A 45 -29.72 -41.48 14.31
CA VAL A 45 -29.30 -40.60 15.41
C VAL A 45 -27.92 -40.03 15.14
N ALA A 46 -26.98 -40.85 14.68
CA ALA A 46 -25.64 -40.40 14.30
C ALA A 46 -25.69 -39.38 13.14
N ALA A 47 -26.55 -39.60 12.17
CA ALA A 47 -26.75 -38.68 11.05
C ALA A 47 -27.26 -37.29 11.52
N ILE A 48 -28.26 -37.27 12.44
CA ILE A 48 -28.79 -36.01 12.98
C ILE A 48 -27.70 -35.24 13.77
N VAL A 49 -26.91 -35.95 14.59
CA VAL A 49 -25.82 -35.33 15.34
C VAL A 49 -24.74 -34.77 14.40
N THR A 50 -24.36 -35.53 13.37
CA THR A 50 -23.38 -35.08 12.39
C THR A 50 -23.89 -33.89 11.59
N ALA A 51 -25.17 -33.88 11.18
CA ALA A 51 -25.79 -32.74 10.54
C ALA A 51 -25.80 -31.49 11.44
N ALA A 52 -26.18 -31.62 12.68
CA ALA A 52 -26.24 -30.51 13.64
C ALA A 52 -24.83 -29.92 13.89
N VAL A 53 -23.85 -30.77 14.14
CA VAL A 53 -22.45 -30.34 14.34
C VAL A 53 -21.88 -29.72 13.07
N GLY A 54 -22.12 -30.33 11.90
CA GLY A 54 -21.64 -29.81 10.63
C GLY A 54 -22.26 -28.45 10.25
N ILE A 55 -23.57 -28.29 10.42
CA ILE A 55 -24.26 -27.02 10.19
C ILE A 55 -23.78 -25.95 11.19
N GLY A 56 -23.62 -26.33 12.47
CA GLY A 56 -23.08 -25.42 13.48
C GLY A 56 -21.68 -24.93 13.15
N ALA A 57 -20.78 -25.84 12.77
CA ALA A 57 -19.42 -25.51 12.35
C ALA A 57 -19.40 -24.59 11.11
N ILE A 58 -20.20 -24.91 10.09
CA ILE A 58 -20.30 -24.09 8.88
C ILE A 58 -20.86 -22.70 9.20
N THR A 59 -21.87 -22.61 10.08
CA THR A 59 -22.44 -21.33 10.49
C THR A 59 -21.40 -20.46 11.20
N VAL A 60 -20.65 -21.02 12.15
CA VAL A 60 -19.56 -20.30 12.84
C VAL A 60 -18.48 -19.84 11.86
N LEU A 61 -18.12 -20.67 10.88
CA LEU A 61 -17.14 -20.32 9.84
C LEU A 61 -17.70 -19.33 8.80
N ALA A 62 -19.01 -19.28 8.60
CA ALA A 62 -19.65 -18.37 7.67
C ALA A 62 -19.85 -16.96 8.28
N ILE A 63 -19.88 -16.83 9.60
CA ILE A 63 -19.99 -15.54 10.27
C ILE A 63 -18.70 -14.78 10.06
N ARG A 64 -18.81 -13.69 9.29
CA ARG A 64 -17.74 -12.73 9.08
C ARG A 64 -17.98 -11.50 9.93
N ASP A 65 -16.95 -11.02 10.60
CA ASP A 65 -16.99 -9.78 11.32
C ASP A 65 -17.02 -8.56 10.37
N ARG A 66 -17.17 -7.35 10.91
CA ARG A 66 -17.10 -6.09 10.14
C ARG A 66 -15.85 -5.99 9.27
N GLU A 67 -14.79 -6.66 9.68
CA GLU A 67 -13.49 -6.72 8.97
C GLU A 67 -13.42 -7.83 7.91
N HIS A 68 -14.55 -8.45 7.55
CA HIS A 68 -14.66 -9.57 6.59
C HIS A 68 -13.82 -10.82 6.94
N ARG A 69 -13.39 -10.96 8.20
CA ARG A 69 -12.59 -12.09 8.69
C ARG A 69 -13.44 -13.09 9.44
N ASN A 70 -13.15 -14.37 9.25
CA ASN A 70 -13.77 -15.45 10.00
C ASN A 70 -13.03 -15.68 11.33
N VAL A 71 -13.69 -16.29 12.30
CA VAL A 71 -13.07 -16.68 13.58
C VAL A 71 -11.85 -17.59 13.34
N LEU A 72 -11.90 -18.44 12.32
CA LEU A 72 -10.79 -19.33 11.97
C LEU A 72 -9.58 -18.52 11.50
N ASP A 73 -9.77 -17.53 10.62
CA ASP A 73 -8.67 -16.69 10.13
C ASP A 73 -7.94 -16.02 11.28
N ARG A 74 -8.67 -15.41 12.23
CA ARG A 74 -8.09 -14.78 13.43
C ARG A 74 -7.31 -15.76 14.31
N THR A 75 -7.86 -16.97 14.51
CA THR A 75 -7.17 -17.98 15.34
C THR A 75 -5.92 -18.50 14.68
N VAL A 76 -5.94 -18.70 13.37
CA VAL A 76 -4.76 -19.13 12.58
C VAL A 76 -3.70 -18.03 12.60
N GLU A 77 -4.07 -16.78 12.30
CA GLU A 77 -3.16 -15.63 12.33
C GLU A 77 -2.47 -15.52 13.70
N ARG A 78 -3.28 -15.55 14.78
CA ARG A 78 -2.74 -15.44 16.15
C ARG A 78 -1.83 -16.60 16.53
N ARG A 79 -2.20 -17.83 16.15
CA ARG A 79 -1.36 -19.02 16.40
C ARG A 79 -0.06 -18.97 15.63
N THR A 80 -0.10 -18.55 14.37
CA THR A 80 1.08 -18.42 13.52
C THR A 80 2.01 -17.36 14.09
N TRP A 81 1.48 -16.18 14.43
CA TRP A 81 2.27 -15.12 15.06
C TRP A 81 2.91 -15.57 16.38
N LEU A 82 2.15 -16.23 17.27
CA LEU A 82 2.69 -16.76 18.52
C LEU A 82 3.77 -17.81 18.31
N ALA A 83 3.62 -18.68 17.30
CA ALA A 83 4.60 -19.69 16.97
C ALA A 83 5.91 -19.08 16.45
N GLU A 84 5.81 -18.06 15.58
CA GLU A 84 6.98 -17.36 15.03
C GLU A 84 7.65 -16.45 16.07
N SER A 85 6.88 -15.79 16.93
CA SER A 85 7.40 -14.99 18.04
C SER A 85 8.18 -15.85 19.06
N ARG A 86 7.67 -17.05 19.38
CA ARG A 86 8.38 -18.01 20.26
C ARG A 86 9.70 -18.51 19.65
N LYS A 87 9.83 -18.52 18.32
CA LYS A 87 11.08 -18.86 17.63
C LYS A 87 12.06 -17.69 17.54
N GLY A 88 11.74 -16.54 18.15
CA GLY A 88 12.55 -15.33 18.11
C GLY A 88 12.54 -14.58 16.78
N ARG A 89 11.68 -14.96 15.82
CA ARG A 89 11.60 -14.32 14.50
C ARG A 89 10.96 -12.94 14.52
N ALA A 90 10.30 -12.58 15.63
CA ALA A 90 9.76 -11.25 15.86
C ALA A 90 10.84 -10.20 16.16
N LEU A 91 12.07 -10.63 16.47
CA LEU A 91 13.20 -9.77 16.82
C LEU A 91 14.22 -9.73 15.70
N TYR A 92 14.62 -8.54 15.31
CA TYR A 92 15.70 -8.30 14.36
C TYR A 92 16.75 -7.41 15.03
N ARG A 93 18.02 -7.76 14.86
CA ARG A 93 19.15 -6.96 15.30
C ARG A 93 20.24 -6.99 14.23
N SER A 94 20.76 -5.83 13.92
CA SER A 94 21.89 -5.63 13.02
C SER A 94 23.00 -4.86 13.73
N GLY A 95 24.08 -4.56 13.04
CA GLY A 95 25.22 -3.87 13.61
C GLY A 95 26.24 -4.82 14.26
N MET A 96 27.15 -4.28 15.07
CA MET A 96 28.32 -4.97 15.61
C MET A 96 27.97 -6.21 16.50
N LEU A 97 26.78 -6.22 17.10
CA LEU A 97 26.32 -7.31 17.97
C LEU A 97 25.33 -8.27 17.27
N ALA A 98 25.16 -8.12 15.98
CA ALA A 98 24.27 -9.00 15.23
C ALA A 98 24.95 -10.33 14.86
N PRO A 99 24.19 -11.41 14.75
CA PRO A 99 24.71 -12.66 14.21
C PRO A 99 24.95 -12.61 12.68
N VAL A 100 24.89 -11.40 12.09
CA VAL A 100 25.10 -11.16 10.66
C VAL A 100 26.54 -10.76 10.44
N GLU A 101 27.21 -11.42 9.50
CA GLU A 101 28.56 -11.03 9.07
C GLU A 101 28.57 -9.56 8.64
N SER A 102 29.57 -8.80 9.05
CA SER A 102 29.85 -7.41 8.63
C SER A 102 29.17 -6.26 9.37
N GLY A 103 28.30 -6.45 10.34
CA GLY A 103 27.72 -5.35 11.14
C GLY A 103 26.87 -4.34 10.37
N GLN A 104 26.46 -4.65 9.14
CA GLN A 104 25.64 -3.79 8.29
C GLN A 104 24.19 -3.73 8.76
N CYS A 105 23.57 -2.55 8.70
CA CYS A 105 22.15 -2.36 8.98
C CYS A 105 21.30 -2.73 7.77
N ARG A 106 21.23 -4.02 7.46
CA ARG A 106 20.40 -4.54 6.37
C ARG A 106 18.92 -4.43 6.71
N LEU A 107 18.10 -4.40 5.66
CA LEU A 107 16.64 -4.39 5.84
C LEU A 107 16.15 -5.74 6.39
N PRO A 108 15.21 -5.73 7.35
CA PRO A 108 14.67 -6.94 7.95
C PRO A 108 13.62 -7.64 7.08
N GLY A 109 13.34 -8.89 7.41
CA GLY A 109 12.20 -9.67 6.91
C GLY A 109 12.16 -9.81 5.40
N ILE A 110 11.03 -9.49 4.82
CA ILE A 110 10.79 -9.62 3.37
C ILE A 110 11.66 -8.70 2.51
N LEU A 111 12.22 -7.65 3.09
CA LEU A 111 13.12 -6.72 2.40
C LEU A 111 14.59 -7.16 2.43
N SER A 112 14.94 -8.26 3.09
CA SER A 112 16.33 -8.71 3.31
C SER A 112 17.13 -8.96 2.02
N LYS A 113 16.46 -9.26 0.90
CA LYS A 113 17.08 -9.46 -0.42
C LYS A 113 16.78 -8.32 -1.40
N VAL A 114 16.37 -7.16 -0.89
CA VAL A 114 16.23 -5.98 -1.72
C VAL A 114 17.59 -5.32 -1.91
N SER A 115 17.93 -4.97 -3.13
CA SER A 115 19.14 -4.26 -3.51
C SER A 115 18.83 -3.14 -4.47
N LEU A 116 19.71 -2.13 -4.50
CA LEU A 116 19.59 -1.01 -5.43
C LEU A 116 20.56 -1.23 -6.60
N VAL A 117 20.10 -0.94 -7.81
CA VAL A 117 20.87 -1.04 -9.04
C VAL A 117 20.83 0.32 -9.74
N GLU A 118 21.99 0.93 -9.94
CA GLU A 118 22.09 2.18 -10.70
C GLU A 118 22.09 1.86 -12.21
N ALA A 119 21.33 2.63 -12.96
CA ALA A 119 21.19 2.49 -14.39
C ALA A 119 21.11 3.87 -15.06
N ASN A 120 21.23 3.89 -16.38
CA ASN A 120 21.06 5.09 -17.18
C ASN A 120 19.87 4.91 -18.13
N ASP A 121 19.12 5.98 -18.33
CA ASP A 121 18.09 6.02 -19.36
C ASP A 121 18.73 6.17 -20.76
N GLY A 122 17.88 6.17 -21.81
CA GLY A 122 18.36 6.34 -23.18
C GLY A 122 18.97 7.72 -23.48
N PHE A 123 18.87 8.68 -22.57
CA PHE A 123 19.40 10.05 -22.68
C PHE A 123 20.59 10.33 -21.78
N GLY A 124 21.04 9.32 -21.00
CA GLY A 124 22.19 9.42 -20.10
C GLY A 124 21.86 9.93 -18.70
N GLU A 125 20.59 10.14 -18.36
CA GLU A 125 20.19 10.42 -17.00
C GLU A 125 20.26 9.16 -16.13
N ARG A 126 20.83 9.30 -14.93
CA ARG A 126 20.96 8.20 -13.98
C ARG A 126 19.66 7.98 -13.23
N PHE A 127 19.28 6.73 -13.07
CA PHE A 127 18.15 6.33 -12.24
C PHE A 127 18.49 5.09 -11.41
N THR A 128 17.70 4.85 -10.37
CA THR A 128 17.88 3.72 -9.46
C THR A 128 16.72 2.77 -9.59
N LEU A 129 17.02 1.50 -9.81
CA LEU A 129 16.06 0.41 -9.71
C LEU A 129 16.17 -0.27 -8.36
N VAL A 130 15.03 -0.54 -7.75
CA VAL A 130 14.91 -1.39 -6.57
C VAL A 130 14.69 -2.83 -7.06
N ARG A 131 15.68 -3.69 -6.86
CA ARG A 131 15.61 -5.12 -7.21
C ARG A 131 15.06 -5.91 -6.04
N HIS A 132 13.98 -6.65 -6.26
CA HIS A 132 13.38 -7.56 -5.29
C HIS A 132 13.90 -8.99 -5.52
N GLY A 133 14.97 -9.37 -4.80
CA GLY A 133 15.66 -10.65 -5.03
C GLY A 133 14.84 -11.92 -4.75
N HIS A 134 13.71 -11.81 -4.00
CA HIS A 134 12.81 -12.93 -3.76
C HIS A 134 11.84 -13.18 -4.91
N THR A 135 11.37 -12.12 -5.58
CA THR A 135 10.29 -12.19 -6.59
C THR A 135 10.78 -11.96 -8.00
N GLY A 136 12.04 -11.51 -8.16
CA GLY A 136 12.63 -11.15 -9.45
C GLY A 136 11.98 -9.91 -10.09
N GLU A 137 11.33 -9.07 -9.28
CA GLU A 137 10.73 -7.82 -9.72
C GLU A 137 11.72 -6.67 -9.58
N TYR A 138 11.49 -5.64 -10.41
CA TYR A 138 12.23 -4.38 -10.38
C TYR A 138 11.25 -3.24 -10.20
N SER A 139 11.55 -2.32 -9.28
CA SER A 139 10.70 -1.15 -9.04
C SER A 139 11.45 0.14 -9.32
N LEU A 140 10.77 1.10 -9.94
CA LEU A 140 11.29 2.41 -10.29
C LEU A 140 10.51 3.48 -9.53
N PRO A 141 11.08 4.09 -8.50
CA PRO A 141 10.46 5.18 -7.76
C PRO A 141 10.73 6.54 -8.40
N PHE A 142 9.66 7.34 -8.51
CA PHE A 142 9.68 8.74 -8.96
C PHE A 142 9.28 9.66 -7.80
N ALA A 143 10.10 10.66 -7.51
CA ALA A 143 9.67 11.78 -6.67
C ALA A 143 8.77 12.70 -7.48
N CYS A 144 7.58 12.95 -6.96
CA CYS A 144 6.57 13.79 -7.59
C CYS A 144 6.36 15.07 -6.77
N GLN A 145 6.09 16.18 -7.46
CA GLN A 145 5.76 17.47 -6.86
C GLN A 145 4.39 17.92 -7.39
N PRO A 146 3.29 17.29 -6.91
CA PRO A 146 1.96 17.68 -7.34
C PRO A 146 1.67 19.12 -6.93
N GLN A 147 0.96 19.86 -7.79
CA GLN A 147 0.61 21.26 -7.54
C GLN A 147 -0.45 21.43 -6.45
N GLY A 148 -1.09 20.32 -6.03
CA GLY A 148 -2.22 20.32 -5.09
C GLY A 148 -3.53 20.74 -5.75
N ALA A 149 -4.63 20.26 -5.18
CA ALA A 149 -5.98 20.53 -5.70
C ALA A 149 -6.65 21.76 -5.05
N GLY A 150 -6.10 22.31 -3.98
CA GLY A 150 -6.77 23.33 -3.15
C GLY A 150 -7.05 24.67 -3.83
N LEU A 151 -6.43 24.94 -4.97
CA LEU A 151 -6.63 26.16 -5.78
C LEU A 151 -6.94 25.83 -7.25
N ALA A 152 -7.16 24.55 -7.58
CA ALA A 152 -7.52 24.14 -8.92
C ALA A 152 -9.05 24.27 -9.12
N ASP A 153 -9.45 24.66 -10.32
CA ASP A 153 -10.85 24.63 -10.72
C ASP A 153 -11.31 23.17 -10.92
N ASP A 154 -12.59 22.89 -10.71
CA ASP A 154 -13.18 21.54 -10.82
C ASP A 154 -12.87 20.89 -12.20
N ASP A 155 -12.86 21.67 -13.28
CA ASP A 155 -12.54 21.20 -14.63
C ASP A 155 -11.08 20.69 -14.75
N VAL A 156 -10.16 21.30 -14.01
CA VAL A 156 -8.75 20.90 -13.97
C VAL A 156 -8.59 19.61 -13.18
N GLU A 157 -9.32 19.46 -12.07
CA GLU A 157 -9.34 18.22 -11.29
C GLU A 157 -9.90 17.04 -12.12
N ASP A 158 -11.01 17.27 -12.84
CA ASP A 158 -11.59 16.26 -13.73
C ASP A 158 -10.64 15.88 -14.86
N ALA A 159 -9.89 16.83 -15.41
CA ALA A 159 -8.86 16.55 -16.42
C ALA A 159 -7.71 15.69 -15.85
N TYR A 160 -7.28 15.95 -14.61
CA TYR A 160 -6.27 15.11 -13.95
C TYR A 160 -6.77 13.69 -13.71
N VAL A 161 -8.03 13.51 -13.30
CA VAL A 161 -8.62 12.18 -13.11
C VAL A 161 -8.72 11.43 -14.44
N ALA A 162 -9.11 12.10 -15.52
CA ALA A 162 -9.15 11.50 -16.85
C ALA A 162 -7.74 11.10 -17.32
N SER A 163 -6.74 11.94 -17.09
CA SER A 163 -5.33 11.64 -17.43
C SER A 163 -4.77 10.50 -16.58
N TRP A 164 -5.18 10.42 -15.30
CA TRP A 164 -4.83 9.30 -14.42
C TRP A 164 -5.40 7.97 -14.94
N ALA A 165 -6.65 7.96 -15.38
CA ALA A 165 -7.25 6.79 -16.01
C ALA A 165 -6.47 6.37 -17.26
N GLY A 166 -6.09 7.33 -18.12
CA GLY A 166 -5.26 7.09 -19.29
C GLY A 166 -3.85 6.57 -18.95
N LEU A 167 -3.25 7.02 -17.83
CA LEU A 167 -1.99 6.46 -17.32
C LEU A 167 -2.17 4.99 -16.95
N LEU A 168 -3.20 4.64 -16.18
CA LEU A 168 -3.46 3.25 -15.77
C LEU A 168 -3.72 2.33 -16.97
N GLU A 169 -4.46 2.81 -17.97
CA GLU A 169 -4.72 2.07 -19.22
C GLU A 169 -3.41 1.82 -19.99
N ALA A 170 -2.58 2.85 -20.14
CA ALA A 170 -1.28 2.75 -20.80
C ALA A 170 -0.34 1.77 -20.07
N LEU A 171 -0.31 1.82 -18.73
CA LEU A 171 0.48 0.89 -17.91
C LEU A 171 -0.05 -0.55 -18.04
N GLY A 172 -1.36 -0.74 -18.18
CA GLY A 172 -1.95 -2.05 -18.39
C GLY A 172 -1.58 -2.66 -19.74
N SER A 173 -1.35 -1.84 -20.74
CA SER A 173 -0.89 -2.27 -22.06
C SER A 173 0.62 -2.51 -22.13
N GLU A 174 1.38 -1.99 -21.14
CA GLU A 174 2.83 -2.16 -21.10
C GLU A 174 3.22 -3.52 -20.53
N ALA A 175 3.95 -4.28 -21.34
CA ALA A 175 4.36 -5.63 -20.95
C ALA A 175 5.29 -5.59 -19.72
N GLY A 176 4.94 -6.35 -18.70
CA GLY A 176 5.73 -6.54 -17.50
C GLY A 176 5.38 -5.61 -16.34
N VAL A 177 4.58 -4.58 -16.52
CA VAL A 177 4.07 -3.76 -15.40
C VAL A 177 3.10 -4.61 -14.57
N THR A 178 3.34 -4.67 -13.26
CA THR A 178 2.52 -5.47 -12.32
C THR A 178 1.84 -4.63 -11.27
N GLN A 179 2.45 -3.50 -10.88
CA GLN A 179 1.97 -2.67 -9.80
C GLN A 179 2.37 -1.22 -10.01
N LEU A 180 1.49 -0.33 -9.61
CA LEU A 180 1.75 1.09 -9.37
C LEU A 180 1.42 1.39 -7.91
N ALA A 181 2.33 2.02 -7.18
CA ALA A 181 2.10 2.47 -5.82
C ALA A 181 2.29 3.99 -5.74
N VAL A 182 1.38 4.68 -5.06
CA VAL A 182 1.51 6.11 -4.75
C VAL A 182 1.63 6.23 -3.24
N THR A 183 2.77 6.70 -2.78
CA THR A 183 3.07 6.87 -1.36
C THR A 183 3.13 8.36 -1.04
N VAL A 184 2.27 8.79 -0.12
CA VAL A 184 2.27 10.13 0.46
C VAL A 184 2.78 10.02 1.88
N ASP A 185 3.92 10.62 2.15
CA ASP A 185 4.56 10.61 3.46
C ASP A 185 4.52 12.02 4.04
N THR A 186 3.91 12.17 5.22
CA THR A 186 3.74 13.44 5.91
C THR A 186 4.42 13.40 7.28
N SER A 187 5.22 14.41 7.57
CA SER A 187 5.88 14.59 8.88
C SER A 187 5.84 16.06 9.28
N PRO A 188 5.95 16.38 10.57
CA PRO A 188 6.19 17.75 10.99
C PRO A 188 7.44 18.28 10.31
N ASP A 189 7.39 19.53 9.82
CA ASP A 189 8.58 20.20 9.31
C ASP A 189 9.49 20.60 10.48
N SER A 190 10.73 20.14 10.46
CA SER A 190 11.73 20.52 11.45
C SER A 190 12.12 22.01 11.39
N GLY A 191 11.74 22.71 10.31
CA GLY A 191 12.13 24.08 10.03
C GLY A 191 13.62 24.28 9.76
N VAL A 192 14.42 23.21 9.79
CA VAL A 192 15.89 23.28 9.61
C VAL A 192 16.24 23.81 8.22
N ARG A 193 15.54 23.35 7.18
CA ARG A 193 15.76 23.83 5.81
C ARG A 193 15.41 25.31 5.66
N PHE A 194 14.30 25.72 6.27
CA PHE A 194 13.86 27.11 6.26
C PHE A 194 14.86 28.03 6.99
N ARG A 195 15.24 27.69 8.22
CA ARG A 195 16.24 28.43 8.99
C ARG A 195 17.55 28.57 8.24
N ARG A 196 18.06 27.47 7.68
CA ARG A 196 19.30 27.45 6.92
C ARG A 196 19.25 28.34 5.68
N ASN A 197 18.13 28.32 4.92
CA ASN A 197 17.97 29.18 3.76
C ASN A 197 17.92 30.64 4.17
N LEU A 198 17.24 30.98 5.24
CA LEU A 198 17.21 32.36 5.75
C LEU A 198 18.58 32.80 6.25
N THR A 199 19.26 32.00 7.06
CA THR A 199 20.61 32.31 7.57
C THR A 199 21.60 32.54 6.43
N ARG A 200 21.55 31.72 5.37
CA ARG A 200 22.42 31.93 4.20
C ARG A 200 22.11 33.21 3.41
N ARG A 201 20.90 33.71 3.48
CA ARG A 201 20.45 34.94 2.78
C ARG A 201 20.49 36.17 3.66
N THR A 202 20.74 36.02 4.96
CA THR A 202 20.87 37.15 5.89
C THR A 202 22.22 37.81 5.69
N VAL A 203 22.21 39.11 5.43
CA VAL A 203 23.41 39.92 5.27
C VAL A 203 23.88 40.39 6.63
N ALA A 204 25.21 40.36 6.90
CA ALA A 204 25.79 40.72 8.20
C ALA A 204 25.48 42.18 8.59
N ASP A 205 25.39 43.08 7.61
CA ASP A 205 25.15 44.53 7.83
C ASP A 205 23.66 44.90 7.66
N ALA A 206 22.75 43.96 7.88
CA ALA A 206 21.30 44.22 7.79
C ALA A 206 20.86 45.27 8.85
N PRO A 207 19.97 46.23 8.50
CA PRO A 207 19.40 47.15 9.48
C PRO A 207 18.77 46.42 10.66
N GLU A 208 18.95 46.94 11.88
CA GLU A 208 18.53 46.22 13.12
C GLU A 208 17.04 45.83 13.11
N LEU A 209 16.16 46.64 12.52
CA LEU A 209 14.73 46.34 12.37
C LEU A 209 14.51 45.15 11.47
N ALA A 210 15.23 45.07 10.35
CA ALA A 210 15.15 43.93 9.42
C ALA A 210 15.67 42.66 10.04
N ALA A 211 16.77 42.73 10.82
CA ALA A 211 17.33 41.59 11.53
C ALA A 211 16.34 41.04 12.60
N ARG A 212 15.71 41.94 13.37
CA ARG A 212 14.67 41.56 14.35
C ARG A 212 13.41 40.95 13.66
N ALA A 213 12.94 41.54 12.59
CA ALA A 213 11.81 40.99 11.84
C ALA A 213 12.13 39.60 11.29
N MET A 214 13.34 39.40 10.77
CA MET A 214 13.78 38.09 10.27
C MET A 214 13.89 37.06 11.39
N ALA A 215 14.41 37.44 12.58
CA ALA A 215 14.46 36.56 13.75
C ALA A 215 13.04 36.15 14.21
N GLN A 216 12.08 37.08 14.24
CA GLN A 216 10.69 36.78 14.56
C GLN A 216 10.06 35.85 13.52
N ILE A 217 10.34 36.04 12.23
CA ILE A 217 9.87 35.16 11.15
C ILE A 217 10.49 33.75 11.35
N MET A 218 11.77 33.66 11.67
CA MET A 218 12.41 32.37 11.96
C MET A 218 11.75 31.62 13.11
N ASP A 219 11.40 32.31 14.19
CA ASP A 219 10.75 31.70 15.36
C ASP A 219 9.28 31.31 15.07
N LEU A 220 8.58 32.13 14.33
CA LEU A 220 7.15 31.91 14.06
C LEU A 220 6.90 30.80 13.02
N TYR A 221 7.72 30.71 11.99
CA TYR A 221 7.55 29.75 10.88
C TYR A 221 8.40 28.49 11.02
N ALA A 222 9.34 28.45 11.97
CA ALA A 222 10.21 27.28 12.15
C ALA A 222 9.52 26.04 12.74
N SER A 223 8.32 26.17 13.29
CA SER A 223 7.70 25.13 14.12
C SER A 223 6.26 24.77 13.79
N GLY A 224 5.70 25.24 12.70
CA GLY A 224 4.26 25.06 12.43
C GLY A 224 3.89 24.41 11.11
N GLY A 225 4.86 24.07 10.28
CA GLY A 225 4.62 23.46 8.97
C GLY A 225 4.58 21.94 9.01
N ALA A 226 3.98 21.34 7.99
CA ALA A 226 4.12 19.93 7.70
C ALA A 226 4.84 19.75 6.37
N SER A 227 5.81 18.84 6.36
CA SER A 227 6.47 18.40 5.13
C SER A 227 5.70 17.24 4.53
N SER A 228 5.41 17.30 3.26
CA SER A 228 4.77 16.22 2.51
C SER A 228 5.65 15.82 1.34
N SER A 229 5.88 14.54 1.17
CA SER A 229 6.58 13.99 0.01
C SER A 229 5.69 12.96 -0.68
N VAL A 230 5.68 13.01 -2.03
CA VAL A 230 4.91 12.09 -2.85
C VAL A 230 5.88 11.29 -3.71
N VAL A 231 5.80 9.98 -3.61
CA VAL A 231 6.57 9.05 -4.43
C VAL A 231 5.64 8.12 -5.17
N LEU A 232 5.80 8.07 -6.49
CA LEU A 232 5.11 7.13 -7.35
C LEU A 232 6.09 6.03 -7.72
N THR A 233 5.76 4.77 -7.46
CA THR A 233 6.64 3.64 -7.72
C THR A 233 5.98 2.65 -8.67
N LEU A 234 6.63 2.40 -9.79
CA LEU A 234 6.22 1.39 -10.77
C LEU A 234 7.00 0.10 -10.54
N THR A 235 6.31 -1.03 -10.50
CA THR A 235 6.94 -2.35 -10.35
C THR A 235 6.76 -3.16 -11.62
N PHE A 236 7.87 -3.73 -12.08
CA PHE A 236 7.98 -4.49 -13.32
C PHE A 236 8.42 -5.92 -13.01
N ARG A 237 7.88 -6.85 -13.78
CA ARG A 237 8.28 -8.25 -13.76
C ARG A 237 8.54 -8.73 -15.18
N TYR A 238 9.80 -8.95 -15.50
CA TYR A 238 10.19 -9.44 -16.81
C TYR A 238 10.73 -10.87 -16.74
N VAL A 239 10.25 -11.71 -17.63
CA VAL A 239 10.67 -13.09 -17.78
C VAL A 239 11.20 -13.26 -19.21
N ASP A 240 12.38 -13.84 -19.34
CA ASP A 240 12.91 -14.21 -20.65
C ASP A 240 12.08 -15.37 -21.25
N ALA A 241 11.48 -15.12 -22.39
CA ALA A 241 10.60 -16.08 -23.05
C ALA A 241 11.30 -17.40 -23.45
N ARG A 242 12.64 -17.39 -23.62
CA ARG A 242 13.40 -18.57 -24.01
C ARG A 242 13.81 -19.42 -22.81
N THR A 243 14.20 -18.77 -21.72
CA THR A 243 14.75 -19.47 -20.54
C THR A 243 13.75 -19.65 -19.42
N GLY A 244 12.64 -18.92 -19.44
CA GLY A 244 11.65 -18.86 -18.35
C GLY A 244 12.20 -18.25 -17.05
N ARG A 245 13.40 -17.67 -17.08
CA ARG A 245 14.05 -17.02 -15.93
C ARG A 245 13.74 -15.52 -15.90
N PHE A 246 13.87 -14.91 -14.73
CA PHE A 246 13.81 -13.45 -14.62
C PHE A 246 14.97 -12.82 -15.35
N LEU A 247 14.71 -11.64 -15.96
CA LEU A 247 15.76 -10.87 -16.61
C LEU A 247 16.85 -10.46 -15.60
N GLU A 248 18.08 -10.45 -16.08
CA GLU A 248 19.20 -9.90 -15.32
C GLU A 248 19.05 -8.37 -15.16
N PRO A 249 19.68 -7.78 -14.12
CA PRO A 249 19.52 -6.36 -13.81
C PRO A 249 19.79 -5.41 -14.98
N ASP A 250 20.87 -5.66 -15.76
CA ASP A 250 21.26 -4.81 -16.87
C ASP A 250 20.27 -4.84 -18.03
N ASP A 251 19.68 -6.01 -18.30
CA ASP A 251 18.67 -6.16 -19.35
C ASP A 251 17.33 -5.53 -18.93
N ALA A 252 16.95 -5.71 -17.66
CA ALA A 252 15.78 -5.05 -17.09
C ALA A 252 15.96 -3.53 -17.09
N ALA A 253 17.12 -3.03 -16.69
CA ALA A 253 17.45 -1.61 -16.66
C ALA A 253 17.37 -0.96 -18.04
N ARG A 254 17.93 -1.61 -19.08
CA ARG A 254 17.84 -1.12 -20.47
C ARG A 254 16.40 -1.02 -20.95
N ARG A 255 15.59 -2.04 -20.64
CA ARG A 255 14.18 -2.07 -21.05
C ARG A 255 13.36 -1.01 -20.33
N ILE A 256 13.54 -0.88 -19.02
CA ILE A 256 12.84 0.13 -18.21
C ILE A 256 13.31 1.54 -18.59
N GLY A 257 14.61 1.75 -18.80
CA GLY A 257 15.17 3.05 -19.19
C GLY A 257 14.56 3.62 -20.46
N GLN A 258 14.19 2.77 -21.43
CA GLN A 258 13.48 3.21 -22.63
C GLN A 258 12.08 3.76 -22.37
N LEU A 259 11.44 3.33 -21.29
CA LEU A 259 10.08 3.77 -20.92
C LEU A 259 10.08 5.07 -20.11
N VAL A 260 11.18 5.37 -19.42
CA VAL A 260 11.29 6.48 -18.46
C VAL A 260 10.79 7.81 -18.98
N PRO A 261 11.22 8.32 -20.15
CA PRO A 261 10.80 9.63 -20.62
C PRO A 261 9.29 9.73 -20.87
N GLY A 262 8.72 8.64 -21.41
CA GLY A 262 7.27 8.54 -21.60
C GLY A 262 6.49 8.47 -20.29
N LEU A 263 7.03 7.80 -19.28
CA LEU A 263 6.43 7.69 -17.96
C LEU A 263 6.45 9.03 -17.23
N ILE A 264 7.56 9.75 -17.22
CA ILE A 264 7.67 11.09 -16.59
C ILE A 264 6.60 12.03 -17.14
N ARG A 265 6.45 12.06 -18.46
CA ARG A 265 5.44 12.90 -19.12
C ARG A 265 4.02 12.51 -18.70
N ARG A 266 3.68 11.22 -18.75
CA ARG A 266 2.34 10.74 -18.38
C ARG A 266 2.02 10.99 -16.89
N ILE A 267 3.00 10.86 -16.00
CA ILE A 267 2.86 11.18 -14.57
C ILE A 267 2.57 12.67 -14.38
N ALA A 268 3.29 13.53 -15.10
CA ALA A 268 3.07 14.97 -15.05
C ALA A 268 1.65 15.35 -15.55
N ASP A 269 1.23 14.80 -16.69
CA ASP A 269 -0.09 15.01 -17.28
C ASP A 269 -1.23 14.52 -16.36
N ALA A 270 -0.98 13.48 -15.55
CA ALA A 270 -1.92 12.93 -14.58
C ALA A 270 -1.95 13.68 -13.23
N GLY A 271 -1.40 14.89 -13.16
CA GLY A 271 -1.41 15.71 -11.94
C GLY A 271 -0.25 15.43 -10.98
N GLY A 272 0.68 14.56 -11.33
CA GLY A 272 1.88 14.30 -10.53
C GLY A 272 2.88 15.47 -10.49
N GLY A 273 2.66 16.50 -11.31
CA GLY A 273 3.53 17.66 -11.41
C GLY A 273 4.92 17.30 -11.96
N THR A 274 5.96 17.96 -11.44
CA THR A 274 7.32 17.59 -11.80
C THR A 274 7.67 16.23 -11.22
N ALA A 275 7.87 15.24 -12.09
CA ALA A 275 8.31 13.89 -11.71
C ALA A 275 9.79 13.70 -12.08
N ARG A 276 10.58 13.18 -11.16
CA ARG A 276 11.97 12.82 -11.37
C ARG A 276 12.31 11.49 -10.72
N MET A 277 13.25 10.79 -11.29
CA MET A 277 13.75 9.54 -10.74
C MET A 277 14.53 9.80 -9.43
N LEU A 278 14.44 8.86 -8.49
CA LEU A 278 15.18 8.92 -7.24
C LEU A 278 16.57 8.30 -7.40
N THR A 279 17.54 8.88 -6.70
CA THR A 279 18.92 8.35 -6.60
C THR A 279 19.02 7.32 -5.47
N ILE A 280 20.11 6.54 -5.45
CA ILE A 280 20.40 5.57 -4.37
C ILE A 280 20.38 6.25 -3.01
N ASP A 281 21.07 7.41 -2.89
CA ASP A 281 21.13 8.17 -1.63
C ASP A 281 19.74 8.63 -1.15
N GLU A 282 18.90 9.12 -2.05
CA GLU A 282 17.55 9.55 -1.71
C GLU A 282 16.66 8.39 -1.23
N ILE A 283 16.74 7.25 -1.90
CA ILE A 283 16.00 6.04 -1.48
C ILE A 283 16.52 5.56 -0.12
N SER A 284 17.85 5.49 0.07
CA SER A 284 18.46 5.08 1.32
C SER A 284 18.06 5.98 2.49
N ARG A 285 18.03 7.31 2.28
CA ARG A 285 17.55 8.28 3.29
C ARG A 285 16.09 8.11 3.62
N MET A 286 15.24 7.95 2.62
CA MET A 286 13.80 7.75 2.84
C MET A 286 13.55 6.51 3.68
N VAL A 287 14.28 5.42 3.40
CA VAL A 287 14.19 4.18 4.16
C VAL A 287 14.77 4.37 5.57
N ARG A 288 15.95 4.99 5.71
CA ARG A 288 16.57 5.24 7.01
C ARG A 288 15.65 6.05 7.93
N VAL A 289 15.11 7.15 7.44
CA VAL A 289 14.18 8.01 8.20
C VAL A 289 12.86 7.30 8.51
N ALA A 290 12.41 6.38 7.66
CA ALA A 290 11.23 5.59 7.95
C ALA A 290 11.45 4.64 9.13
N TYR A 291 12.62 4.02 9.23
CA TYR A 291 13.00 3.15 10.36
C TYR A 291 13.47 3.92 11.59
N ASP A 292 14.11 5.07 11.39
CA ASP A 292 14.62 5.92 12.47
C ASP A 292 14.18 7.37 12.30
N PRO A 293 12.97 7.72 12.78
CA PRO A 293 12.45 9.09 12.66
C PRO A 293 13.37 10.16 13.28
N ALA A 294 14.16 9.82 14.30
CA ALA A 294 15.10 10.78 14.93
C ALA A 294 16.27 11.12 14.00
N ALA A 295 16.61 10.25 13.04
CA ALA A 295 17.67 10.53 12.07
C ALA A 295 17.32 11.68 11.14
N GLN A 296 16.04 12.02 10.95
CA GLN A 296 15.61 13.11 10.06
C GLN A 296 16.27 14.43 10.40
N ASP A 297 16.23 14.82 11.69
CA ASP A 297 16.78 16.10 12.15
C ASP A 297 18.30 16.19 11.90
N THR A 298 19.00 15.08 12.09
CA THR A 298 20.45 15.00 11.84
C THR A 298 20.76 15.11 10.36
N LEU A 299 20.06 14.33 9.52
CA LEU A 299 20.23 14.33 8.07
C LEU A 299 19.87 15.68 7.41
N GLU A 300 19.00 16.47 8.04
CA GLU A 300 18.65 17.80 7.56
C GLU A 300 19.62 18.89 8.03
N ARG A 301 20.26 18.72 9.21
CA ARG A 301 21.23 19.68 9.77
C ARG A 301 22.56 19.65 9.06
N ASP A 302 23.05 18.46 8.75
CA ASP A 302 24.33 18.28 8.10
C ASP A 302 24.28 18.82 6.67
N GLY A 303 24.77 20.02 6.49
CA GLY A 303 24.65 20.84 5.29
C GLY A 303 25.23 20.27 4.01
N GLU A 304 26.22 19.41 4.13
CA GLU A 304 26.69 18.49 3.11
C GLU A 304 25.97 17.18 3.40
N ARG A 305 25.10 16.78 2.49
CA ARG A 305 24.28 15.58 2.63
C ARG A 305 25.20 14.38 2.91
N PRO A 306 25.28 13.84 4.14
CA PRO A 306 26.04 12.63 4.37
C PRO A 306 25.43 11.55 3.48
N TRP A 307 26.25 10.93 2.65
CA TRP A 307 25.82 9.85 1.80
C TRP A 307 25.49 8.63 2.68
N ILE A 308 24.27 8.10 2.55
CA ILE A 308 23.87 6.89 3.25
C ILE A 308 23.95 5.73 2.28
N ALA A 309 24.83 4.78 2.58
CA ALA A 309 24.89 3.54 1.84
C ALA A 309 23.59 2.74 2.03
N TRP A 310 23.20 2.00 1.00
CA TRP A 310 22.01 1.15 1.09
C TRP A 310 22.10 0.14 2.24
N GLU A 311 23.30 -0.37 2.48
CA GLU A 311 23.61 -1.30 3.56
C GLU A 311 23.38 -0.72 4.95
N ASP A 312 23.38 0.61 5.08
CA ASP A 312 23.16 1.33 6.34
C ASP A 312 21.76 1.96 6.43
N ALA A 313 20.92 1.76 5.43
CA ALA A 313 19.57 2.30 5.38
C ALA A 313 18.59 1.58 6.33
N GLY A 314 18.89 0.36 6.72
CA GLY A 314 18.05 -0.46 7.59
C GLY A 314 18.15 -0.06 9.07
N PRO A 315 17.28 -0.65 9.90
CA PRO A 315 17.28 -0.42 11.34
C PRO A 315 18.39 -1.19 12.05
N VAL A 316 18.81 -0.69 13.19
CA VAL A 316 19.71 -1.39 14.12
C VAL A 316 18.95 -2.51 14.83
N ALA A 317 17.72 -2.24 15.26
CA ALA A 317 16.88 -3.21 15.95
C ALA A 317 15.40 -3.00 15.61
N CYS A 318 14.66 -4.12 15.47
CA CYS A 318 13.21 -4.09 15.34
C CYS A 318 12.56 -5.20 16.15
N GLU A 319 11.33 -4.92 16.56
CA GLU A 319 10.45 -5.90 17.22
C GLU A 319 9.06 -5.84 16.60
N THR A 320 8.59 -6.98 16.10
CA THR A 320 7.24 -7.12 15.53
C THR A 320 6.26 -7.52 16.62
N GLY A 321 5.45 -6.56 17.09
CA GLY A 321 4.33 -6.81 17.97
C GLY A 321 3.13 -7.39 17.22
N TRP A 322 2.04 -7.69 17.96
CA TRP A 322 0.79 -8.17 17.36
C TRP A 322 0.10 -7.08 16.51
N ASP A 323 0.08 -5.85 17.02
CA ASP A 323 -0.62 -4.70 16.46
C ASP A 323 0.26 -3.48 16.20
N HIS A 324 1.56 -3.59 16.46
CA HIS A 324 2.53 -2.52 16.27
C HIS A 324 3.89 -3.08 15.83
N TYR A 325 4.74 -2.21 15.29
CA TYR A 325 6.10 -2.50 14.88
C TYR A 325 7.03 -1.48 15.52
N ARG A 326 7.90 -1.94 16.42
CA ARG A 326 8.93 -1.12 17.04
C ARG A 326 10.20 -1.18 16.22
N HIS A 327 10.79 -0.04 15.94
CA HIS A 327 12.01 0.06 15.13
C HIS A 327 12.81 1.28 15.57
N ASP A 328 14.10 1.10 15.78
CA ASP A 328 15.04 2.14 16.28
C ASP A 328 14.36 3.18 17.20
N SER A 329 14.18 4.42 16.74
CA SER A 329 13.56 5.51 17.52
C SER A 329 12.05 5.65 17.30
N GLY A 330 11.39 4.70 16.61
CA GLY A 330 9.97 4.79 16.28
C GLY A 330 9.15 3.57 16.70
N VAL A 331 7.85 3.81 16.90
CA VAL A 331 6.82 2.75 17.01
C VAL A 331 5.75 3.05 16.00
N SER A 332 5.50 2.11 15.12
CA SER A 332 4.54 2.25 14.03
C SER A 332 3.37 1.29 14.18
N ARG A 333 2.18 1.71 13.74
CA ARG A 333 1.04 0.85 13.47
C ARG A 333 0.63 1.04 12.02
N THR A 334 0.42 -0.08 11.33
CA THR A 334 -0.02 -0.08 9.93
C THR A 334 -1.39 -0.70 9.82
N TRP A 335 -2.26 -0.04 9.06
CA TRP A 335 -3.61 -0.48 8.72
C TRP A 335 -3.71 -0.79 7.23
N GLU A 336 -4.57 -1.75 6.91
CA GLU A 336 -5.01 -2.04 5.56
C GLU A 336 -6.47 -1.60 5.38
N MET A 337 -6.84 -1.22 4.17
CA MET A 337 -8.22 -0.96 3.79
C MET A 337 -8.96 -2.29 3.60
N CYS A 338 -10.04 -2.47 4.36
CA CYS A 338 -10.90 -3.66 4.26
C CYS A 338 -11.94 -3.52 3.14
N ASP A 339 -12.57 -2.35 3.09
CA ASP A 339 -13.59 -2.01 2.10
C ASP A 339 -13.27 -0.68 1.42
N PRO A 340 -13.46 -0.56 0.10
CA PRO A 340 -13.44 0.72 -0.57
C PRO A 340 -14.59 1.60 -0.08
N PRO A 341 -14.56 2.92 -0.31
CA PRO A 341 -15.64 3.82 0.10
C PRO A 341 -17.01 3.33 -0.37
N LYS A 342 -17.99 3.30 0.53
CA LYS A 342 -19.34 2.75 0.26
C LYS A 342 -20.23 3.67 -0.58
N SER A 343 -19.80 4.90 -0.79
CA SER A 343 -20.50 5.93 -1.57
C SER A 343 -19.63 6.45 -2.69
N ASN A 344 -20.24 7.24 -3.58
CA ASN A 344 -19.48 8.05 -4.51
C ASN A 344 -18.54 8.97 -3.73
N VAL A 345 -17.32 9.11 -4.20
CA VAL A 345 -16.29 9.96 -3.63
C VAL A 345 -16.09 11.19 -4.49
N THR A 346 -15.64 12.26 -3.87
CA THR A 346 -15.19 13.48 -4.53
C THR A 346 -13.66 13.56 -4.47
N SER A 347 -13.06 14.46 -5.21
CA SER A 347 -11.62 14.77 -5.19
C SER A 347 -11.11 15.04 -3.76
N SER A 348 -11.93 15.68 -2.93
CA SER A 348 -11.59 16.04 -1.55
C SER A 348 -11.73 14.91 -0.51
N THR A 349 -12.26 13.75 -0.89
CA THR A 349 -12.58 12.67 0.07
C THR A 349 -11.36 12.21 0.88
N LEU A 350 -10.19 12.12 0.27
CA LEU A 350 -8.96 11.67 0.93
C LEU A 350 -8.15 12.79 1.58
N THR A 351 -8.52 14.06 1.42
CA THR A 351 -7.71 15.22 1.84
C THR A 351 -7.31 15.14 3.31
N ARG A 352 -8.24 14.80 4.20
CA ARG A 352 -7.94 14.66 5.63
C ARG A 352 -7.02 13.47 5.93
N LEU A 353 -7.18 12.37 5.21
CA LEU A 353 -6.34 11.19 5.39
C LEU A 353 -4.93 11.40 4.83
N LEU A 354 -4.79 12.13 3.72
CA LEU A 354 -3.49 12.46 3.11
C LEU A 354 -2.78 13.60 3.83
N GLY A 355 -3.51 14.55 4.39
CA GLY A 355 -2.96 15.69 5.13
C GLY A 355 -2.24 15.28 6.44
N PRO A 356 -1.47 16.16 7.05
CA PRO A 356 -0.79 15.90 8.31
C PRO A 356 -1.79 15.69 9.45
N LEU A 357 -1.43 14.85 10.42
CA LEU A 357 -2.16 14.64 11.68
C LEU A 357 -1.26 15.03 12.85
N ALA A 358 -1.77 15.86 13.75
CA ALA A 358 -0.99 16.40 14.88
C ALA A 358 -0.52 15.32 15.86
N ASP A 359 -1.27 14.23 15.98
CA ASP A 359 -0.97 13.13 16.88
C ASP A 359 0.03 12.10 16.30
N CYS A 360 0.52 12.33 15.10
CA CYS A 360 1.49 11.46 14.43
C CYS A 360 2.79 12.21 14.20
N ASP A 361 3.91 11.67 14.67
CA ASP A 361 5.25 12.20 14.31
C ASP A 361 5.55 11.97 12.82
N ARG A 362 5.00 10.90 12.25
CA ARG A 362 5.06 10.63 10.81
C ARG A 362 3.86 9.80 10.40
N LYS A 363 3.30 10.12 9.24
CA LYS A 363 2.23 9.32 8.66
C LYS A 363 2.52 9.05 7.19
N ARG A 364 2.35 7.80 6.78
CA ARG A 364 2.50 7.36 5.40
C ARG A 364 1.22 6.73 4.92
N VAL A 365 0.72 7.20 3.78
CA VAL A 365 -0.44 6.62 3.09
C VAL A 365 0.02 6.10 1.75
N THR A 366 -0.14 4.81 1.51
CA THR A 366 0.26 4.17 0.26
C THR A 366 -0.96 3.57 -0.41
N VAL A 367 -1.29 4.07 -1.60
CA VAL A 367 -2.33 3.50 -2.46
C VAL A 367 -1.63 2.61 -3.48
N ILE A 368 -2.04 1.35 -3.53
CA ILE A 368 -1.43 0.33 -4.37
C ILE A 368 -2.44 -0.07 -5.45
N PHE A 369 -2.04 0.01 -6.70
CA PHE A 369 -2.80 -0.40 -7.87
C PHE A 369 -2.14 -1.63 -8.48
N HIS A 370 -2.83 -2.78 -8.43
CA HIS A 370 -2.40 -3.98 -9.13
C HIS A 370 -3.05 -4.00 -10.51
N ILE A 371 -2.24 -3.96 -11.53
CA ILE A 371 -2.65 -3.85 -12.92
C ILE A 371 -2.69 -5.26 -13.52
N LEU A 372 -3.82 -5.65 -14.07
CA LEU A 372 -3.96 -6.93 -14.75
C LEU A 372 -3.54 -6.82 -16.21
N PRO A 373 -2.80 -7.80 -16.74
CA PRO A 373 -2.54 -7.89 -18.16
C PRO A 373 -3.85 -7.98 -18.98
N PRO A 374 -3.86 -7.53 -20.25
CA PRO A 374 -5.07 -7.44 -21.06
C PRO A 374 -5.79 -8.78 -21.25
N ASP A 375 -5.04 -9.88 -21.42
CA ASP A 375 -5.57 -11.24 -21.53
C ASP A 375 -6.36 -11.69 -20.29
N ARG A 376 -5.82 -11.40 -19.10
CA ARG A 376 -6.50 -11.66 -17.82
C ARG A 376 -7.65 -10.70 -17.57
N THR A 377 -7.52 -9.46 -18.00
CA THR A 377 -8.57 -8.44 -17.86
C THR A 377 -9.85 -8.87 -18.59
N ALA A 378 -9.76 -9.31 -19.86
CA ALA A 378 -10.90 -9.79 -20.62
C ALA A 378 -11.58 -11.02 -19.97
N PHE A 379 -10.78 -11.98 -19.52
CA PHE A 379 -11.28 -13.16 -18.81
C PHE A 379 -12.00 -12.80 -17.52
N MET A 380 -11.41 -11.91 -16.70
CA MET A 380 -12.00 -11.48 -15.42
C MET A 380 -13.29 -10.67 -15.63
N ALA A 381 -13.34 -9.79 -16.62
CA ALA A 381 -14.55 -9.02 -16.93
C ALA A 381 -15.73 -9.94 -17.27
N GLU A 382 -15.50 -10.95 -18.11
CA GLU A 382 -16.54 -11.93 -18.46
C GLU A 382 -16.94 -12.80 -17.26
N GLN A 383 -15.98 -13.22 -16.44
CA GLN A 383 -16.27 -13.98 -15.22
C GLN A 383 -17.08 -13.14 -14.21
N ASN A 384 -16.77 -11.86 -14.03
CA ASN A 384 -17.52 -10.95 -13.17
C ASN A 384 -18.95 -10.77 -13.67
N ARG A 385 -19.13 -10.62 -14.98
CA ARG A 385 -20.45 -10.52 -15.61
C ARG A 385 -21.30 -11.78 -15.37
N GLN A 386 -20.72 -12.96 -15.56
CA GLN A 386 -21.42 -14.23 -15.32
C GLN A 386 -21.76 -14.43 -13.85
N ARG A 387 -20.85 -14.10 -12.93
CA ARG A 387 -21.10 -14.19 -11.47
C ARG A 387 -22.23 -13.26 -11.03
N ALA A 388 -22.23 -12.01 -11.51
CA ALA A 388 -23.28 -11.04 -11.19
C ALA A 388 -24.66 -11.50 -11.73
N ALA A 389 -24.71 -12.03 -12.95
CA ALA A 389 -25.93 -12.58 -13.54
C ALA A 389 -26.44 -13.80 -12.75
N ASN A 390 -25.55 -14.72 -12.36
CA ASN A 390 -25.91 -15.88 -11.56
C ASN A 390 -26.44 -15.50 -10.17
N GLN A 391 -25.88 -14.44 -9.54
CA GLN A 391 -26.38 -13.97 -8.25
C GLN A 391 -27.82 -13.49 -8.33
N VAL A 392 -28.19 -12.72 -9.36
CA VAL A 392 -29.56 -12.26 -9.58
C VAL A 392 -30.50 -13.43 -9.84
N SER A 393 -30.07 -14.45 -10.60
CA SER A 393 -30.90 -15.63 -10.89
C SER A 393 -31.17 -16.53 -9.69
N GLN A 394 -30.29 -16.49 -8.67
CA GLN A 394 -30.45 -17.27 -7.40
C GLN A 394 -31.34 -16.57 -6.36
N GLU A 395 -31.60 -15.28 -6.51
CA GLU A 395 -32.47 -14.53 -5.63
C GLU A 395 -33.94 -14.61 -6.13
N ARG A 396 -34.89 -15.03 -5.29
CA ARG A 396 -36.33 -15.04 -5.62
C ARG A 396 -36.91 -13.66 -6.00
N ARG A 397 -36.30 -12.59 -5.44
CA ARG A 397 -36.50 -11.21 -5.82
C ARG A 397 -35.13 -10.56 -5.86
N ALA A 398 -34.71 -10.12 -7.03
CA ALA A 398 -33.44 -9.41 -7.19
C ALA A 398 -33.41 -8.18 -6.29
N SER A 399 -32.42 -8.12 -5.39
CA SER A 399 -32.21 -6.94 -4.57
C SER A 399 -31.68 -5.77 -5.44
N ILE A 400 -31.96 -4.52 -5.02
CA ILE A 400 -31.43 -3.32 -5.70
C ILE A 400 -29.91 -3.42 -5.79
N GLY A 401 -29.25 -3.96 -4.78
CA GLY A 401 -27.79 -4.19 -4.76
C GLY A 401 -27.33 -5.17 -5.82
N ALA A 402 -28.04 -6.31 -5.99
CA ALA A 402 -27.72 -7.31 -7.02
C ALA A 402 -27.90 -6.76 -8.44
N MET A 403 -28.96 -5.99 -8.69
CA MET A 403 -29.18 -5.31 -9.97
C MET A 403 -28.08 -4.27 -10.26
N SER A 404 -27.69 -3.50 -9.27
CA SER A 404 -26.56 -2.54 -9.38
C SER A 404 -25.26 -3.26 -9.75
N GLN A 405 -24.97 -4.42 -9.16
CA GLN A 405 -23.76 -5.21 -9.47
C GLN A 405 -23.78 -5.72 -10.93
N VAL A 406 -24.93 -6.17 -11.45
CA VAL A 406 -25.05 -6.56 -12.86
C VAL A 406 -24.78 -5.38 -13.79
N ASN A 407 -25.34 -4.21 -13.50
CA ASN A 407 -25.10 -3.00 -14.30
C ASN A 407 -23.62 -2.60 -14.30
N LYS A 408 -22.94 -2.66 -13.14
CA LYS A 408 -21.51 -2.39 -13.02
C LYS A 408 -20.68 -3.41 -13.81
N ALA A 409 -20.99 -4.71 -13.70
CA ALA A 409 -20.30 -5.76 -14.43
C ALA A 409 -20.47 -5.64 -15.96
N ASN A 410 -21.67 -5.25 -16.42
CA ASN A 410 -21.90 -5.00 -17.84
C ASN A 410 -21.11 -3.78 -18.35
N ARG A 411 -21.08 -2.68 -17.59
CA ARG A 411 -20.23 -1.51 -17.94
C ARG A 411 -18.75 -1.90 -18.00
N GLN A 412 -18.25 -2.62 -16.99
CA GLN A 412 -16.87 -3.10 -16.97
C GLN A 412 -16.55 -3.94 -18.22
N ALA A 413 -17.43 -4.85 -18.64
CA ALA A 413 -17.23 -5.65 -19.84
C ALA A 413 -17.20 -4.78 -21.12
N ILE A 414 -18.07 -3.77 -21.23
CA ILE A 414 -18.08 -2.83 -22.35
C ILE A 414 -16.79 -2.01 -22.40
N GLU A 415 -16.34 -1.48 -21.27
CA GLU A 415 -15.12 -0.68 -21.17
C GLU A 415 -13.87 -1.55 -21.47
N THR A 416 -13.83 -2.78 -20.96
CA THR A 416 -12.77 -3.74 -21.29
C THR A 416 -12.68 -4.02 -22.79
N ASN A 417 -13.82 -4.18 -23.46
CA ASN A 417 -13.84 -4.35 -24.92
C ASN A 417 -13.37 -3.10 -25.69
N ARG A 418 -13.35 -1.93 -25.04
CA ARG A 418 -12.80 -0.68 -25.60
C ARG A 418 -11.31 -0.48 -25.28
N GLY A 419 -10.68 -1.41 -24.54
CA GLY A 419 -9.27 -1.37 -24.19
C GLY A 419 -8.98 -1.06 -22.72
N ALA A 420 -10.00 -0.74 -21.90
CA ALA A 420 -9.78 -0.48 -20.49
C ALA A 420 -9.24 -1.71 -19.75
N VAL A 421 -8.37 -1.48 -18.78
CA VAL A 421 -7.77 -2.54 -17.94
C VAL A 421 -8.46 -2.63 -16.59
N ILE A 422 -8.51 -3.83 -16.04
CA ILE A 422 -8.97 -4.04 -14.66
C ILE A 422 -7.80 -3.76 -13.72
N VAL A 423 -8.04 -2.87 -12.76
CA VAL A 423 -7.10 -2.50 -11.73
C VAL A 423 -7.70 -2.82 -10.37
N PHE A 424 -6.99 -3.60 -9.57
CA PHE A 424 -7.32 -3.77 -8.16
C PHE A 424 -6.54 -2.77 -7.34
N PHE A 425 -7.20 -2.06 -6.46
CA PHE A 425 -6.53 -1.12 -5.59
C PHE A 425 -6.64 -1.53 -4.12
N GLY A 426 -5.64 -1.18 -3.36
CA GLY A 426 -5.56 -1.31 -1.92
C GLY A 426 -4.97 -0.05 -1.31
N LEU A 427 -5.16 0.15 -0.02
CA LEU A 427 -4.62 1.28 0.70
C LEU A 427 -4.01 0.78 2.00
N LEU A 428 -2.79 1.23 2.28
CA LEU A 428 -2.09 1.07 3.54
C LEU A 428 -1.92 2.44 4.19
N VAL A 429 -2.14 2.51 5.50
CA VAL A 429 -1.85 3.70 6.31
C VAL A 429 -0.90 3.28 7.41
N THR A 430 0.23 3.94 7.53
CA THR A 430 1.20 3.73 8.60
C THR A 430 1.34 5.01 9.40
N ALA A 431 1.02 4.97 10.70
CA ALA A 431 1.32 6.04 11.63
C ALA A 431 2.51 5.65 12.51
N THR A 432 3.44 6.56 12.68
CA THR A 432 4.64 6.38 13.47
C THR A 432 4.69 7.45 14.56
N VAL A 433 4.99 7.03 15.78
CA VAL A 433 5.27 7.91 16.92
C VAL A 433 6.69 7.63 17.41
N ARG A 434 7.34 8.64 18.01
CA ARG A 434 8.67 8.46 18.59
C ARG A 434 8.61 7.47 19.75
N ALA A 435 9.57 6.55 19.80
CA ALA A 435 9.72 5.62 20.92
C ALA A 435 10.15 6.36 22.18
N GLY A 436 9.79 5.84 23.35
CA GLY A 436 10.16 6.39 24.64
C GLY A 436 9.00 6.47 25.62
N GLU A 437 9.17 7.26 26.70
CA GLU A 437 8.16 7.38 27.75
C GLU A 437 6.80 7.84 27.19
N GLY A 438 5.72 7.16 27.55
CA GLY A 438 4.37 7.46 27.06
C GLY A 438 4.07 7.07 25.60
N GLU A 439 4.92 6.27 24.94
CA GLU A 439 4.75 5.87 23.54
C GLU A 439 3.41 5.18 23.27
N ALA A 440 2.92 4.34 24.21
CA ALA A 440 1.64 3.66 24.08
C ALA A 440 0.47 4.65 23.99
N ILE A 441 0.48 5.69 24.83
CA ILE A 441 -0.55 6.74 24.83
C ILE A 441 -0.52 7.52 23.51
N ARG A 442 0.70 7.87 23.03
CA ARG A 442 0.84 8.56 21.74
C ARG A 442 0.37 7.69 20.58
N LEU A 443 0.70 6.40 20.60
CA LEU A 443 0.26 5.46 19.56
C LEU A 443 -1.26 5.29 19.54
N ASP A 444 -1.90 5.29 20.71
CA ASP A 444 -3.36 5.24 20.80
C ASP A 444 -4.00 6.55 20.29
N ALA A 445 -3.44 7.71 20.64
CA ALA A 445 -3.88 9.00 20.10
C ALA A 445 -3.75 9.03 18.54
N ALA A 446 -2.61 8.61 18.02
CA ALA A 446 -2.37 8.48 16.57
C ALA A 446 -3.36 7.50 15.92
N THR A 447 -3.71 6.40 16.61
CA THR A 447 -4.70 5.44 16.14
C THR A 447 -6.06 6.09 15.97
N HIS A 448 -6.56 6.78 17.00
CA HIS A 448 -7.84 7.49 16.93
C HIS A 448 -7.86 8.58 15.85
N ALA A 449 -6.75 9.30 15.68
CA ALA A 449 -6.63 10.31 14.63
C ALA A 449 -6.70 9.70 13.22
N VAL A 450 -6.02 8.58 12.97
CA VAL A 450 -6.05 7.86 11.69
C VAL A 450 -7.43 7.28 11.42
N GLU A 451 -8.03 6.59 12.38
CA GLU A 451 -9.36 6.00 12.24
C GLU A 451 -10.44 7.07 12.02
N GLY A 452 -10.32 8.22 12.71
CA GLY A 452 -11.20 9.36 12.52
C GLY A 452 -11.05 9.99 11.13
N ALA A 453 -9.83 10.09 10.61
CA ALA A 453 -9.55 10.58 9.26
C ALA A 453 -10.09 9.61 8.18
N ALA A 454 -9.90 8.30 8.37
CA ALA A 454 -10.44 7.27 7.49
C ALA A 454 -11.97 7.22 7.52
N GLY A 455 -12.56 7.36 8.71
CA GLY A 455 -14.02 7.44 8.87
C GLY A 455 -14.64 8.62 8.13
N SER A 456 -13.96 9.78 8.08
CA SER A 456 -14.40 10.92 7.29
C SER A 456 -14.38 10.65 5.78
N ALA A 457 -13.46 9.81 5.32
CA ALA A 457 -13.37 9.33 3.94
C ALA A 457 -14.28 8.12 3.67
N ARG A 458 -15.02 7.64 4.67
CA ARG A 458 -15.87 6.43 4.62
C ARG A 458 -15.10 5.16 4.22
N ILE A 459 -13.83 5.10 4.64
CA ILE A 459 -12.95 3.95 4.44
C ILE A 459 -12.88 3.18 5.75
N ASP A 460 -13.12 1.87 5.67
CA ASP A 460 -12.97 0.97 6.81
C ASP A 460 -11.51 0.45 6.82
N LEU A 461 -10.75 0.83 7.86
CA LEU A 461 -9.37 0.41 8.09
C LEU A 461 -9.32 -0.69 9.16
N ARG A 462 -8.36 -1.60 8.99
CA ARG A 462 -8.04 -2.65 9.95
C ARG A 462 -6.54 -2.66 10.24
N PRO A 463 -6.10 -2.73 11.50
CA PRO A 463 -4.69 -2.98 11.79
C PRO A 463 -4.21 -4.31 11.18
N CYS A 464 -3.02 -4.32 10.60
CA CYS A 464 -2.41 -5.53 10.03
C CYS A 464 -1.89 -6.44 11.15
N TYR A 465 -2.80 -7.06 11.88
CA TYR A 465 -2.48 -7.90 13.03
C TYR A 465 -1.54 -9.05 12.67
N GLY A 466 -0.45 -9.21 13.42
CA GLY A 466 0.53 -10.28 13.25
C GLY A 466 1.43 -10.17 12.02
N ALA A 467 1.26 -9.10 11.21
CA ALA A 467 2.02 -8.83 9.99
C ALA A 467 2.46 -7.35 9.88
N GLN A 468 2.69 -6.71 11.02
CA GLN A 468 3.01 -5.29 11.08
C GLN A 468 4.31 -4.92 10.38
N ASP A 469 5.34 -5.78 10.46
CA ASP A 469 6.61 -5.64 9.76
C ASP A 469 6.45 -5.66 8.23
N SER A 470 5.69 -6.63 7.73
CA SER A 470 5.45 -6.79 6.30
C SER A 470 4.58 -5.66 5.73
N ALA A 471 3.58 -5.22 6.48
CA ALA A 471 2.73 -4.10 6.12
C ALA A 471 3.50 -2.76 6.14
N PHE A 472 4.35 -2.54 7.15
CA PHE A 472 5.26 -1.41 7.21
C PHE A 472 6.20 -1.41 6.00
N ALA A 473 6.81 -2.56 5.67
CA ALA A 473 7.68 -2.72 4.51
C ALA A 473 6.96 -2.41 3.19
N ALA A 474 5.71 -2.86 3.03
CA ALA A 474 4.91 -2.58 1.84
C ALA A 474 4.45 -1.12 1.72
N SER A 475 4.39 -0.39 2.83
CA SER A 475 4.10 1.05 2.83
C SER A 475 5.29 1.91 2.42
N LEU A 476 6.52 1.37 2.39
CA LEU A 476 7.71 2.07 1.90
C LEU A 476 7.62 2.28 0.38
N PRO A 477 8.20 3.36 -0.16
CA PRO A 477 8.17 3.65 -1.59
C PRO A 477 9.15 2.77 -2.39
N LEU A 478 9.23 1.49 -2.04
CA LEU A 478 10.11 0.50 -2.68
C LEU A 478 9.37 -0.37 -3.72
N GLY A 479 8.04 -0.24 -3.83
CA GLY A 479 7.25 -1.01 -4.79
C GLY A 479 7.11 -2.49 -4.47
N LEU A 480 7.13 -2.86 -3.20
CA LEU A 480 7.00 -4.24 -2.75
C LEU A 480 5.62 -4.80 -3.10
N ASN A 481 5.57 -5.89 -3.84
CA ASN A 481 4.35 -6.58 -4.22
C ASN A 481 4.08 -7.78 -3.30
N LEU A 482 3.27 -7.57 -2.25
CA LEU A 482 2.98 -8.60 -1.25
C LEU A 482 2.29 -9.84 -1.82
N ARG A 483 1.58 -9.73 -2.96
CA ARG A 483 0.92 -10.88 -3.59
C ARG A 483 1.90 -11.98 -3.98
N ASN A 484 3.13 -11.62 -4.34
CA ASN A 484 4.16 -12.57 -4.73
C ASN A 484 4.86 -13.25 -3.56
N TYR A 485 4.64 -12.77 -2.33
CA TYR A 485 5.16 -13.36 -1.09
C TYR A 485 4.14 -14.30 -0.43
N THR A 486 2.86 -14.18 -0.78
CA THR A 486 1.82 -15.06 -0.26
C THR A 486 1.82 -16.35 -1.08
N PRO A 487 2.05 -17.53 -0.47
CA PRO A 487 1.97 -18.79 -1.19
C PRO A 487 0.57 -18.92 -1.78
N PRO A 488 0.44 -19.47 -3.00
CA PRO A 488 -0.86 -19.73 -3.59
C PRO A 488 -1.61 -20.72 -2.70
N SER A 489 -2.41 -20.20 -1.79
CA SER A 489 -3.30 -21.05 -0.98
C SER A 489 -4.45 -21.50 -1.85
N VAL A 490 -4.99 -22.69 -1.59
CA VAL A 490 -6.21 -23.19 -2.25
C VAL A 490 -7.35 -22.17 -2.16
N PHE A 491 -7.36 -21.35 -1.13
CA PHE A 491 -8.32 -20.28 -0.91
C PHE A 491 -8.11 -19.06 -1.81
N ASN A 492 -6.86 -18.70 -2.14
CA ASN A 492 -6.55 -17.59 -3.05
C ASN A 492 -6.79 -17.93 -4.53
N GLN A 493 -6.83 -19.21 -4.90
CA GLN A 493 -7.22 -19.65 -6.24
C GLN A 493 -8.73 -19.66 -6.44
N LEU A 494 -9.50 -19.52 -5.38
CA LEU A 494 -10.95 -19.63 -5.35
C LEU A 494 -11.66 -18.28 -5.13
N SER A 495 -10.90 -17.20 -4.88
CA SER A 495 -11.42 -15.82 -4.74
C SER A 495 -11.54 -15.09 -6.07
#